data_2c82e36aec35db76e0ef85473c760f75
#
_entry.id   2c82e36aec35db76e0ef85473c760f75
#
_cell.length_a   1.000
_cell.length_b   1.000
_cell.length_c   1.000
_cell.angle_alpha   90.00
_cell.angle_beta   90.00
_cell.angle_gamma   90.00
#
_symmetry.space_group_name_H-M   'P 1'
#
loop_
_entity.id
_entity.type
_entity.pdbx_description
1 polymer ?
#
loop_
_entity_poly.entity_id
_entity_poly.type
_entity_poly.pdbx_seq_one_letter_code
_entity_poly.pdbx_strand_id
1 'polypeptide(L)'
;MAGRRGALIVLEGMDRAGKTTQCRKLVAALLASGHPAELLRFPERSTEIGKLLSSYLEKKSNMEDHTVHLLFSANRWEQVPLIKEKLSQGITLVVDRYAFSGVAFTSAKENFSLEWCKQPDVGLPKPDLIFFLKLSSGEAAKRGDFGKERYENNAFQEKALQRFYQLMKDDTLNWKTIDASQSIEDLHTEIYSLSEETIETARETPVGELWK
;
A
#
# COMPACT_ATOMS: atom_id res chain seq x y z
N MET A 1 -30.87 -1.23 -8.90
CA MET A 1 -30.12 -1.66 -7.71
C MET A 1 -28.68 -1.31 -7.97
N ALA A 2 -28.06 -0.46 -7.15
CA ALA A 2 -26.64 -0.23 -7.26
C ALA A 2 -25.94 -1.58 -7.07
N GLY A 3 -25.12 -2.00 -8.04
CA GLY A 3 -24.39 -3.26 -7.96
C GLY A 3 -23.49 -3.24 -6.71
N ARG A 4 -23.33 -4.38 -6.05
CA ARG A 4 -22.43 -4.54 -4.92
C ARG A 4 -20.99 -4.28 -5.37
N ARG A 5 -20.32 -3.27 -4.81
CA ARG A 5 -18.94 -2.95 -5.16
C ARG A 5 -17.93 -3.93 -4.57
N GLY A 6 -16.75 -3.98 -5.17
CA GLY A 6 -15.59 -4.61 -4.56
C GLY A 6 -14.99 -3.78 -3.41
N ALA A 7 -14.12 -4.39 -2.61
CA ALA A 7 -13.37 -3.75 -1.56
C ALA A 7 -11.99 -3.26 -2.05
N LEU A 8 -11.51 -2.16 -1.46
CA LEU A 8 -10.14 -1.68 -1.65
C LEU A 8 -9.32 -2.06 -0.41
N ILE A 9 -8.43 -3.03 -0.56
CA ILE A 9 -7.61 -3.60 0.51
C ILE A 9 -6.14 -3.30 0.22
N VAL A 10 -5.47 -2.65 1.16
CA VAL A 10 -4.07 -2.23 1.01
C VAL A 10 -3.18 -2.99 1.98
N LEU A 11 -2.03 -3.47 1.50
CA LEU A 11 -0.97 -4.02 2.34
C LEU A 11 0.20 -3.04 2.39
N GLU A 12 0.53 -2.60 3.58
CA GLU A 12 1.65 -1.72 3.90
C GLU A 12 2.64 -2.42 4.85
N GLY A 13 3.77 -1.84 5.03
CA GLY A 13 4.84 -2.36 5.89
C GLY A 13 6.21 -2.07 5.30
N MET A 14 7.23 -2.29 6.12
CA MET A 14 8.61 -2.07 5.71
C MET A 14 9.06 -3.08 4.65
N ASP A 15 10.20 -2.84 4.03
CA ASP A 15 10.75 -3.75 3.05
C ASP A 15 10.97 -5.14 3.67
N ARG A 16 10.74 -6.18 2.88
CA ARG A 16 10.81 -7.61 3.25
C ARG A 16 9.77 -8.10 4.25
N ALA A 17 8.78 -7.31 4.61
CA ALA A 17 7.67 -7.76 5.47
C ALA A 17 6.79 -8.84 4.81
N GLY A 18 6.95 -9.10 3.51
CA GLY A 18 6.21 -10.14 2.79
C GLY A 18 4.95 -9.65 2.08
N LYS A 19 4.78 -8.34 1.91
CA LYS A 19 3.61 -7.73 1.26
C LYS A 19 3.25 -8.36 -0.08
N THR A 20 4.20 -8.41 -1.00
CA THR A 20 3.97 -8.94 -2.36
C THR A 20 3.52 -10.40 -2.35
N THR A 21 4.14 -11.21 -1.49
CA THR A 21 3.75 -12.62 -1.32
C THR A 21 2.32 -12.73 -0.82
N GLN A 22 1.96 -11.98 0.22
CA GLN A 22 0.63 -12.01 0.80
C GLN A 22 -0.44 -11.44 -0.14
N CYS A 23 -0.13 -10.38 -0.88
CA CYS A 23 -1.04 -9.83 -1.89
C CYS A 23 -1.39 -10.89 -2.95
N ARG A 24 -0.39 -11.59 -3.48
CA ARG A 24 -0.60 -12.65 -4.49
C ARG A 24 -1.41 -13.82 -3.93
N LYS A 25 -1.10 -14.27 -2.72
CA LYS A 25 -1.85 -15.34 -2.05
C LYS A 25 -3.29 -14.94 -1.79
N LEU A 26 -3.52 -13.71 -1.33
CA LEU A 26 -4.87 -13.20 -1.08
C LEU A 26 -5.70 -13.15 -2.36
N VAL A 27 -5.18 -12.60 -3.45
CA VAL A 27 -5.89 -12.57 -4.74
C VAL A 27 -6.22 -13.98 -5.21
N ALA A 28 -5.26 -14.90 -5.16
CA ALA A 28 -5.49 -16.29 -5.57
C ALA A 28 -6.57 -16.99 -4.73
N ALA A 29 -6.57 -16.79 -3.41
CA ALA A 29 -7.55 -17.37 -2.51
C ALA A 29 -8.95 -16.76 -2.72
N LEU A 30 -9.06 -15.45 -2.91
CA LEU A 30 -10.33 -14.79 -3.20
C LEU A 30 -10.94 -15.29 -4.51
N LEU A 31 -10.14 -15.42 -5.56
CA LEU A 31 -10.59 -15.97 -6.85
C LEU A 31 -11.04 -17.43 -6.69
N ALA A 32 -10.31 -18.25 -5.94
CA ALA A 32 -10.67 -19.65 -5.68
C ALA A 32 -11.99 -19.80 -4.90
N SER A 33 -12.33 -18.82 -4.05
CA SER A 33 -13.59 -18.77 -3.31
C SER A 33 -14.73 -18.06 -4.06
N GLY A 34 -14.51 -17.68 -5.33
CA GLY A 34 -15.52 -17.06 -6.19
C GLY A 34 -15.69 -15.54 -6.00
N HIS A 35 -14.78 -14.88 -5.29
CA HIS A 35 -14.73 -13.42 -5.18
C HIS A 35 -13.83 -12.84 -6.28
N PRO A 36 -14.36 -12.04 -7.23
CA PRO A 36 -13.53 -11.35 -8.20
C PRO A 36 -12.50 -10.46 -7.50
N ALA A 37 -11.23 -10.65 -7.83
CA ALA A 37 -10.12 -9.90 -7.22
C ALA A 37 -8.99 -9.66 -8.22
N GLU A 38 -8.33 -8.50 -8.12
CA GLU A 38 -7.16 -8.14 -8.92
C GLU A 38 -6.08 -7.54 -8.02
N LEU A 39 -4.82 -7.71 -8.43
CA LEU A 39 -3.65 -7.15 -7.79
C LEU A 39 -3.29 -5.80 -8.42
N LEU A 40 -3.09 -4.79 -7.58
CA LEU A 40 -2.41 -3.54 -7.95
C LEU A 40 -1.13 -3.38 -7.14
N ARG A 41 -0.19 -2.65 -7.69
CA ARG A 41 1.06 -2.31 -7.00
C ARG A 41 1.45 -0.88 -7.28
N PHE A 42 1.93 -0.17 -6.27
CA PHE A 42 2.51 1.16 -6.43
C PHE A 42 3.99 1.19 -5.99
N PRO A 43 4.85 1.90 -6.75
CA PRO A 43 4.51 2.57 -7.99
C PRO A 43 4.09 1.58 -9.09
N GLU A 44 3.10 1.98 -9.92
CA GLU A 44 2.78 1.27 -11.15
C GLU A 44 3.86 1.60 -12.20
N ARG A 45 4.76 0.64 -12.44
CA ARG A 45 6.01 0.88 -13.16
C ARG A 45 5.88 0.87 -14.68
N SER A 46 4.73 0.43 -15.22
CA SER A 46 4.52 0.31 -16.67
C SER A 46 4.15 1.64 -17.35
N THR A 47 3.62 2.61 -16.60
CA THR A 47 3.26 3.93 -17.11
C THR A 47 4.50 4.81 -17.33
N GLU A 48 4.34 5.91 -18.07
CA GLU A 48 5.46 6.85 -18.28
C GLU A 48 5.97 7.45 -16.96
N ILE A 49 5.05 7.82 -16.06
CA ILE A 49 5.41 8.29 -14.70
C ILE A 49 6.09 7.15 -13.94
N GLY A 50 5.57 5.93 -14.02
CA GLY A 50 6.13 4.76 -13.36
C GLY A 50 7.54 4.41 -13.82
N LYS A 51 7.88 4.61 -15.09
CA LYS A 51 9.24 4.43 -15.64
C LYS A 51 10.23 5.44 -15.04
N LEU A 52 9.82 6.71 -14.88
CA LEU A 52 10.62 7.72 -14.21
C LEU A 52 10.90 7.34 -12.75
N LEU A 53 9.87 6.87 -12.04
CA LEU A 53 9.99 6.40 -10.65
C LEU A 53 10.89 5.18 -10.53
N SER A 54 10.78 4.20 -11.44
CA SER A 54 11.66 3.02 -11.49
C SER A 54 13.12 3.43 -11.64
N SER A 55 13.43 4.32 -12.58
CA SER A 55 14.77 4.84 -12.79
C SER A 55 15.34 5.51 -11.53
N TYR A 56 14.51 6.29 -10.83
CA TYR A 56 14.90 6.92 -9.57
C TYR A 56 15.16 5.91 -8.46
N LEU A 57 14.28 4.93 -8.27
CA LEU A 57 14.42 3.89 -7.24
C LEU A 57 15.64 3.01 -7.48
N GLU A 58 15.89 2.66 -8.73
CA GLU A 58 17.06 1.87 -9.15
C GLU A 58 18.39 2.67 -9.15
N LYS A 59 18.38 3.92 -8.67
CA LYS A 59 19.54 4.83 -8.61
C LYS A 59 20.13 5.19 -9.98
N LYS A 60 19.38 4.98 -11.05
CA LYS A 60 19.79 5.32 -12.43
C LYS A 60 19.60 6.80 -12.77
N SER A 61 18.71 7.47 -12.05
CA SER A 61 18.46 8.91 -12.17
C SER A 61 18.30 9.56 -10.80
N ASN A 62 18.51 10.88 -10.73
CA ASN A 62 18.24 11.67 -9.55
C ASN A 62 17.12 12.65 -9.85
N MET A 63 16.29 12.93 -8.86
CA MET A 63 15.23 13.93 -8.88
C MET A 63 15.26 14.69 -7.58
N GLU A 64 14.81 15.93 -7.63
CA GLU A 64 14.57 16.74 -6.44
C GLU A 64 13.44 16.10 -5.60
N ASP A 65 13.55 16.16 -4.28
CA ASP A 65 12.72 15.38 -3.37
C ASP A 65 11.22 15.72 -3.43
N HIS A 66 10.86 17.00 -3.61
CA HIS A 66 9.46 17.41 -3.79
C HIS A 66 8.92 16.86 -5.12
N THR A 67 9.72 16.97 -6.19
CA THR A 67 9.37 16.50 -7.52
C THR A 67 9.06 15.00 -7.51
N VAL A 68 9.93 14.19 -6.93
CA VAL A 68 9.72 12.73 -6.90
C VAL A 68 8.51 12.36 -6.04
N HIS A 69 8.27 13.07 -4.92
CA HIS A 69 7.07 12.86 -4.09
C HIS A 69 5.79 13.13 -4.89
N LEU A 70 5.75 14.23 -5.62
CA LEU A 70 4.60 14.58 -6.47
C LEU A 70 4.40 13.58 -7.60
N LEU A 71 5.47 13.03 -8.18
CA LEU A 71 5.39 11.96 -9.18
C LEU A 71 4.85 10.65 -8.61
N PHE A 72 5.23 10.27 -7.39
CA PHE A 72 4.62 9.11 -6.72
C PHE A 72 3.11 9.30 -6.51
N SER A 73 2.67 10.49 -6.14
CA SER A 73 1.25 10.82 -6.02
C SER A 73 0.56 10.78 -7.38
N ALA A 74 1.15 11.42 -8.40
CA ALA A 74 0.61 11.42 -9.77
C ALA A 74 0.45 9.98 -10.32
N ASN A 75 1.39 9.09 -10.03
CA ASN A 75 1.30 7.68 -10.40
C ASN A 75 0.09 6.97 -9.75
N ARG A 76 -0.29 7.35 -8.53
CA ARG A 76 -1.54 6.88 -7.92
C ARG A 76 -2.77 7.50 -8.57
N TRP A 77 -2.75 8.80 -8.79
CA TRP A 77 -3.88 9.53 -9.38
C TRP A 77 -4.20 9.06 -10.80
N GLU A 78 -3.21 8.74 -11.62
CA GLU A 78 -3.45 8.23 -12.99
C GLU A 78 -4.18 6.87 -13.00
N GLN A 79 -4.11 6.11 -11.87
CA GLN A 79 -4.82 4.84 -11.71
C GLN A 79 -6.23 4.99 -11.12
N VAL A 80 -6.62 6.17 -10.63
CA VAL A 80 -7.92 6.38 -9.97
C VAL A 80 -9.12 6.02 -10.86
N PRO A 81 -9.18 6.37 -12.16
CA PRO A 81 -10.27 5.95 -13.01
C PRO A 81 -10.41 4.42 -13.07
N LEU A 82 -9.30 3.70 -13.24
CA LEU A 82 -9.28 2.23 -13.25
C LEU A 82 -9.73 1.65 -11.91
N ILE A 83 -9.23 2.19 -10.79
CA ILE A 83 -9.62 1.74 -9.44
C ILE A 83 -11.13 1.87 -9.26
N LYS A 84 -11.70 3.03 -9.57
CA LYS A 84 -13.14 3.28 -9.42
C LYS A 84 -13.98 2.38 -10.32
N GLU A 85 -13.56 2.18 -11.55
CA GLU A 85 -14.22 1.27 -12.50
C GLU A 85 -14.26 -0.16 -11.97
N LYS A 86 -13.10 -0.72 -11.59
CA LYS A 86 -13.00 -2.08 -11.07
C LYS A 86 -13.83 -2.30 -9.80
N LEU A 87 -13.74 -1.38 -8.84
CA LEU A 87 -14.55 -1.45 -7.62
C LEU A 87 -16.06 -1.44 -7.96
N SER A 88 -16.50 -0.59 -8.89
CA SER A 88 -17.91 -0.53 -9.29
C SER A 88 -18.41 -1.80 -9.98
N GLN A 89 -17.52 -2.56 -10.62
CA GLN A 89 -17.78 -3.86 -11.22
C GLN A 89 -17.84 -5.02 -10.20
N GLY A 90 -17.65 -4.73 -8.91
CA GLY A 90 -17.62 -5.76 -7.85
C GLY A 90 -16.26 -6.46 -7.70
N ILE A 91 -15.22 -5.95 -8.34
CA ILE A 91 -13.87 -6.51 -8.27
C ILE A 91 -13.16 -5.94 -7.05
N THR A 92 -12.73 -6.80 -6.13
CA THR A 92 -11.89 -6.41 -5.00
C THR A 92 -10.46 -6.13 -5.48
N LEU A 93 -9.92 -4.99 -5.09
CA LEU A 93 -8.54 -4.61 -5.39
C LEU A 93 -7.64 -4.83 -4.17
N VAL A 94 -6.63 -5.67 -4.34
CA VAL A 94 -5.57 -5.91 -3.36
C VAL A 94 -4.35 -5.13 -3.80
N VAL A 95 -3.91 -4.17 -2.98
CA VAL A 95 -2.91 -3.17 -3.36
C VAL A 95 -1.63 -3.35 -2.56
N ASP A 96 -0.53 -3.63 -3.24
CA ASP A 96 0.82 -3.71 -2.66
C ASP A 96 1.43 -2.31 -2.60
N ARG A 97 1.38 -1.65 -1.45
CA ARG A 97 1.71 -0.25 -1.16
C ARG A 97 0.71 0.75 -1.77
N TYR A 98 0.51 1.85 -1.05
CA TYR A 98 -0.39 2.93 -1.47
C TYR A 98 0.13 4.30 -1.00
N ALA A 99 -0.75 5.27 -0.77
CA ALA A 99 -0.41 6.61 -0.31
C ALA A 99 0.43 6.64 0.98
N PHE A 100 0.21 5.70 1.88
CA PHE A 100 0.89 5.64 3.18
C PHE A 100 2.40 5.40 3.04
N SER A 101 2.83 4.52 2.13
CA SER A 101 4.24 4.37 1.75
C SER A 101 4.81 5.68 1.23
N GLY A 102 4.12 6.36 0.32
CA GLY A 102 4.56 7.64 -0.24
C GLY A 102 4.79 8.68 0.85
N VAL A 103 3.83 8.84 1.75
CA VAL A 103 3.93 9.80 2.87
C VAL A 103 5.02 9.39 3.86
N ALA A 104 5.08 8.13 4.28
CA ALA A 104 6.04 7.66 5.26
C ALA A 104 7.48 7.81 4.78
N PHE A 105 7.77 7.44 3.53
CA PHE A 105 9.13 7.49 2.97
C PHE A 105 9.58 8.92 2.68
N THR A 106 8.72 9.80 2.17
CA THR A 106 9.11 11.21 1.94
C THR A 106 9.25 11.96 3.25
N SER A 107 8.32 11.81 4.19
CA SER A 107 8.40 12.50 5.48
C SER A 107 9.54 12.01 6.40
N ALA A 108 10.17 10.88 6.06
CA ALA A 108 11.39 10.41 6.70
C ALA A 108 12.64 11.19 6.26
N LYS A 109 12.58 11.92 5.14
CA LYS A 109 13.64 12.80 4.68
C LYS A 109 13.67 14.09 5.51
N GLU A 110 14.80 14.79 5.48
CA GLU A 110 14.93 16.09 6.15
C GLU A 110 14.03 17.14 5.50
N ASN A 111 13.51 18.06 6.32
CA ASN A 111 12.69 19.20 5.89
C ASN A 111 11.32 18.87 5.24
N PHE A 112 10.80 17.66 5.45
CA PHE A 112 9.45 17.28 5.02
C PHE A 112 8.52 17.05 6.22
N SER A 113 7.41 17.79 6.27
CA SER A 113 6.36 17.53 7.25
C SER A 113 5.42 16.43 6.78
N LEU A 114 4.83 15.70 7.74
CA LEU A 114 3.83 14.69 7.45
C LEU A 114 2.63 15.28 6.70
N GLU A 115 2.19 16.46 7.13
CA GLU A 115 1.02 17.14 6.55
C GLU A 115 1.25 17.54 5.09
N TRP A 116 2.42 18.12 4.77
CA TRP A 116 2.74 18.44 3.38
C TRP A 116 2.75 17.18 2.51
N CYS A 117 3.32 16.09 3.02
CA CYS A 117 3.41 14.83 2.27
C CYS A 117 2.04 14.20 2.01
N LYS A 118 1.04 14.42 2.88
CA LYS A 118 -0.33 13.93 2.69
C LYS A 118 -1.11 14.70 1.62
N GLN A 119 -0.87 16.00 1.48
CA GLN A 119 -1.70 16.89 0.65
C GLN A 119 -1.91 16.42 -0.79
N PRO A 120 -0.91 15.95 -1.56
CA PRO A 120 -1.12 15.50 -2.93
C PRO A 120 -2.06 14.30 -3.06
N ASP A 121 -2.19 13.50 -2.00
CA ASP A 121 -3.01 12.28 -1.97
C ASP A 121 -4.42 12.49 -1.37
N VAL A 122 -4.73 13.68 -0.89
CA VAL A 122 -6.08 14.00 -0.37
C VAL A 122 -7.13 13.80 -1.46
N GLY A 123 -8.13 12.96 -1.19
CA GLY A 123 -9.20 12.66 -2.14
C GLY A 123 -9.00 11.40 -2.99
N LEU A 124 -7.85 10.72 -2.91
CA LEU A 124 -7.69 9.39 -3.48
C LEU A 124 -8.76 8.43 -2.93
N PRO A 125 -9.12 7.35 -3.64
CA PRO A 125 -10.00 6.33 -3.09
C PRO A 125 -9.50 5.85 -1.73
N LYS A 126 -10.37 5.93 -0.72
CA LYS A 126 -10.06 5.52 0.66
C LYS A 126 -10.10 4.01 0.77
N PRO A 127 -9.04 3.36 1.25
CA PRO A 127 -9.07 1.92 1.51
C PRO A 127 -10.16 1.54 2.53
N ASP A 128 -10.80 0.40 2.31
CA ASP A 128 -11.73 -0.21 3.27
C ASP A 128 -10.97 -0.91 4.40
N LEU A 129 -9.77 -1.39 4.11
CA LEU A 129 -8.89 -2.08 5.06
C LEU A 129 -7.43 -1.83 4.70
N ILE A 130 -6.61 -1.58 5.70
CA ILE A 130 -5.18 -1.39 5.54
C ILE A 130 -4.47 -2.33 6.50
N PHE A 131 -3.75 -3.29 5.96
CA PHE A 131 -2.87 -4.15 6.75
C PHE A 131 -1.50 -3.49 6.89
N PHE A 132 -0.99 -3.41 8.10
CA PHE A 132 0.40 -3.11 8.36
C PHE A 132 1.13 -4.38 8.78
N LEU A 133 1.98 -4.90 7.91
CA LEU A 133 2.80 -6.07 8.20
C LEU A 133 4.01 -5.67 9.02
N LYS A 134 3.95 -5.96 10.32
CA LYS A 134 5.01 -5.62 11.28
C LYS A 134 6.06 -6.72 11.31
N LEU A 135 7.31 -6.35 11.03
CA LEU A 135 8.46 -7.23 11.10
C LEU A 135 9.60 -6.51 11.81
N SER A 136 10.27 -7.18 12.74
CA SER A 136 11.45 -6.63 13.40
C SER A 136 12.61 -6.48 12.40
N SER A 137 13.49 -5.50 12.64
CA SER A 137 14.68 -5.29 11.82
C SER A 137 15.61 -6.53 11.80
N GLY A 138 15.68 -7.26 12.93
CA GLY A 138 16.47 -8.49 13.04
C GLY A 138 15.92 -9.61 12.14
N GLU A 139 14.61 -9.75 12.05
CA GLU A 139 13.98 -10.74 11.17
C GLU A 139 14.01 -10.33 9.70
N ALA A 140 13.82 -9.05 9.40
CA ALA A 140 13.96 -8.51 8.06
C ALA A 140 15.39 -8.75 7.52
N ALA A 141 16.42 -8.58 8.35
CA ALA A 141 17.82 -8.81 7.97
C ALA A 141 18.10 -10.26 7.53
N LYS A 142 17.37 -11.24 8.08
CA LYS A 142 17.50 -12.67 7.73
C LYS A 142 16.94 -13.02 6.34
N ARG A 143 16.11 -12.17 5.74
CA ARG A 143 15.36 -12.47 4.51
C ARG A 143 16.12 -12.14 3.20
N GLY A 144 17.41 -11.81 3.23
CA GLY A 144 18.29 -11.62 2.05
C GLY A 144 17.93 -10.40 1.15
N ASP A 145 18.71 -10.14 0.13
CA ASP A 145 18.51 -9.16 -0.97
C ASP A 145 18.10 -7.72 -0.55
N PHE A 146 19.01 -6.99 0.14
CA PHE A 146 18.80 -5.62 0.60
C PHE A 146 19.87 -4.66 0.09
N GLY A 147 19.51 -3.42 -0.18
CA GLY A 147 20.43 -2.36 -0.56
C GLY A 147 20.52 -2.10 -2.07
N LYS A 148 19.69 -2.77 -2.88
CA LYS A 148 19.62 -2.56 -4.33
C LYS A 148 18.91 -1.27 -4.71
N GLU A 149 17.76 -1.00 -4.10
CA GLU A 149 16.98 0.22 -4.35
C GLU A 149 17.36 1.35 -3.38
N ARG A 150 16.95 2.59 -3.73
CA ARG A 150 17.37 3.85 -3.08
C ARG A 150 17.09 3.91 -1.58
N TYR A 151 15.92 3.44 -1.16
CA TYR A 151 15.47 3.53 0.23
C TYR A 151 15.83 2.32 1.09
N GLU A 152 16.52 1.35 0.53
CA GLU A 152 16.92 0.13 1.22
C GLU A 152 18.18 0.35 2.07
N ASN A 153 18.07 1.14 3.14
CA ASN A 153 19.07 1.24 4.20
C ASN A 153 18.41 1.27 5.57
N ASN A 154 19.03 0.67 6.57
CA ASN A 154 18.42 0.44 7.88
C ASN A 154 18.02 1.73 8.61
N ALA A 155 18.86 2.76 8.58
CA ALA A 155 18.59 4.02 9.27
C ALA A 155 17.38 4.75 8.67
N PHE A 156 17.27 4.75 7.35
CA PHE A 156 16.14 5.35 6.65
C PHE A 156 14.85 4.55 6.86
N GLN A 157 14.94 3.22 6.83
CA GLN A 157 13.81 2.33 7.10
C GLN A 157 13.24 2.54 8.51
N GLU A 158 14.10 2.75 9.52
CA GLU A 158 13.65 3.03 10.89
C GLU A 158 12.90 4.37 10.98
N LYS A 159 13.40 5.42 10.32
CA LYS A 159 12.71 6.71 10.24
C LYS A 159 11.33 6.57 9.57
N ALA A 160 11.26 5.85 8.45
CA ALA A 160 10.02 5.59 7.75
C ALA A 160 9.02 4.80 8.61
N LEU A 161 9.49 3.82 9.39
CA LEU A 161 8.66 3.06 10.33
C LEU A 161 8.01 3.97 11.37
N GLN A 162 8.73 4.93 11.94
CA GLN A 162 8.17 5.90 12.88
C GLN A 162 7.09 6.77 12.22
N ARG A 163 7.22 7.09 10.93
CA ARG A 163 6.20 7.81 10.18
C ARG A 163 4.94 6.96 9.94
N PHE A 164 5.09 5.66 9.66
CA PHE A 164 3.94 4.75 9.62
C PHE A 164 3.19 4.74 10.96
N TYR A 165 3.89 4.65 12.09
CA TYR A 165 3.22 4.70 13.40
C TYR A 165 2.47 6.00 13.64
N GLN A 166 2.94 7.13 13.11
CA GLN A 166 2.19 8.39 13.15
C GLN A 166 0.93 8.33 12.28
N LEU A 167 1.01 7.79 11.07
CA LEU A 167 -0.14 7.63 10.17
C LEU A 167 -1.20 6.68 10.75
N MET A 168 -0.76 5.64 11.46
CA MET A 168 -1.65 4.66 12.09
C MET A 168 -2.44 5.20 13.28
N LYS A 169 -2.14 6.40 13.77
CA LYS A 169 -2.95 7.10 14.79
C LYS A 169 -4.23 7.71 14.24
N ASP A 170 -4.38 7.76 12.92
CA ASP A 170 -5.62 8.22 12.28
C ASP A 170 -6.71 7.17 12.45
N ASP A 171 -7.65 7.42 13.34
CA ASP A 171 -8.76 6.53 13.69
C ASP A 171 -9.90 6.55 12.64
N THR A 172 -9.83 7.44 11.65
CA THR A 172 -10.75 7.44 10.50
C THR A 172 -10.42 6.34 9.49
N LEU A 173 -9.25 5.69 9.62
CA LEU A 173 -8.75 4.64 8.75
C LEU A 173 -8.79 3.28 9.46
N ASN A 174 -9.18 2.25 8.72
CA ASN A 174 -9.27 0.89 9.26
C ASN A 174 -7.91 0.17 9.15
N TRP A 175 -7.01 0.47 10.08
CA TRP A 175 -5.72 -0.20 10.19
C TRP A 175 -5.81 -1.50 10.97
N LYS A 176 -5.16 -2.55 10.45
CA LYS A 176 -4.90 -3.82 11.14
C LYS A 176 -3.40 -4.12 11.11
N THR A 177 -2.79 -4.12 12.29
CA THR A 177 -1.38 -4.53 12.43
C THR A 177 -1.32 -6.03 12.58
N ILE A 178 -0.50 -6.68 11.75
CA ILE A 178 -0.31 -8.12 11.75
C ILE A 178 1.17 -8.43 11.92
N ASP A 179 1.46 -9.42 12.78
CA ASP A 179 2.83 -9.90 12.99
C ASP A 179 3.29 -10.72 11.78
N ALA A 180 4.23 -10.15 11.02
CA ALA A 180 4.80 -10.79 9.83
C ALA A 180 5.95 -11.77 10.15
N SER A 181 6.25 -12.03 11.43
CA SER A 181 7.22 -13.04 11.86
C SER A 181 6.66 -14.46 11.84
N GLN A 182 5.35 -14.60 11.88
CA GLN A 182 4.67 -15.89 11.75
C GLN A 182 4.89 -16.54 10.38
N SER A 183 4.48 -17.80 10.22
CA SER A 183 4.62 -18.51 8.94
C SER A 183 3.84 -17.79 7.82
N ILE A 184 4.23 -18.00 6.57
CA ILE A 184 3.53 -17.44 5.41
C ILE A 184 2.06 -17.87 5.39
N GLU A 185 1.77 -19.12 5.79
CA GLU A 185 0.41 -19.67 5.78
C GLU A 185 -0.44 -19.13 6.92
N ASP A 186 0.10 -19.01 8.14
CA ASP A 186 -0.62 -18.45 9.28
C ASP A 186 -0.95 -16.98 9.03
N LEU A 187 0.04 -16.22 8.54
CA LEU A 187 -0.14 -14.82 8.15
C LEU A 187 -1.21 -14.68 7.06
N HIS A 188 -1.18 -15.56 6.05
CA HIS A 188 -2.18 -15.58 4.99
C HIS A 188 -3.59 -15.86 5.53
N THR A 189 -3.74 -16.83 6.43
CA THR A 189 -5.03 -17.19 7.03
C THR A 189 -5.66 -16.00 7.75
N GLU A 190 -4.87 -15.26 8.53
CA GLU A 190 -5.34 -14.07 9.24
C GLU A 190 -5.75 -12.95 8.27
N ILE A 191 -4.91 -12.66 7.26
CA ILE A 191 -5.21 -11.66 6.22
C ILE A 191 -6.47 -12.03 5.45
N TYR A 192 -6.63 -13.28 5.07
CA TYR A 192 -7.78 -13.76 4.30
C TYR A 192 -9.09 -13.59 5.08
N SER A 193 -9.13 -14.03 6.34
CA SER A 193 -10.32 -13.91 7.19
C SER A 193 -10.81 -12.46 7.35
N LEU A 194 -9.88 -11.54 7.65
CA LEU A 194 -10.20 -10.11 7.79
C LEU A 194 -10.62 -9.47 6.46
N SER A 195 -10.07 -9.97 5.35
CA SER A 195 -10.42 -9.50 4.02
C SER A 195 -11.83 -9.93 3.60
N GLU A 196 -12.25 -11.16 3.89
CA GLU A 196 -13.62 -11.64 3.63
C GLU A 196 -14.65 -10.79 4.39
N GLU A 197 -14.44 -10.54 5.67
CA GLU A 197 -15.31 -9.68 6.49
C GLU A 197 -15.40 -8.26 5.90
N THR A 198 -14.27 -7.71 5.47
CA THR A 198 -14.23 -6.37 4.86
C THR A 198 -14.97 -6.34 3.52
N ILE A 199 -14.83 -7.36 2.68
CA ILE A 199 -15.54 -7.45 1.39
C ILE A 199 -17.05 -7.41 1.61
N GLU A 200 -17.57 -8.16 2.57
CA GLU A 200 -19.00 -8.17 2.86
C GLU A 200 -19.52 -6.81 3.33
N THR A 201 -18.79 -6.13 4.22
CA THR A 201 -19.17 -4.80 4.72
C THR A 201 -19.03 -3.69 3.68
N ALA A 202 -18.02 -3.79 2.81
CA ALA A 202 -17.77 -2.80 1.76
C ALA A 202 -18.87 -2.75 0.68
N ARG A 203 -19.54 -3.87 0.42
CA ARG A 203 -20.54 -4.01 -0.64
C ARG A 203 -21.66 -2.97 -0.57
N GLU A 204 -22.05 -2.57 0.63
CA GLU A 204 -23.21 -1.70 0.89
C GLU A 204 -22.80 -0.24 1.14
N THR A 205 -21.51 0.08 1.14
CA THR A 205 -21.00 1.43 1.44
C THR A 205 -20.32 2.05 0.22
N PRO A 206 -20.45 3.37 -0.01
CA PRO A 206 -19.70 4.03 -1.08
C PRO A 206 -18.20 4.04 -0.79
N VAL A 207 -17.38 4.13 -1.85
CA VAL A 207 -15.95 4.36 -1.69
C VAL A 207 -15.72 5.75 -1.13
N GLY A 208 -15.03 5.84 0.01
CA GLY A 208 -14.70 7.13 0.63
C GLY A 208 -13.52 7.81 -0.06
N GLU A 209 -13.20 9.00 0.42
CA GLU A 209 -12.07 9.81 -0.04
C GLU A 209 -11.03 9.92 1.09
N LEU A 210 -9.79 9.58 0.76
CA LEU A 210 -8.68 9.54 1.70
C LEU A 210 -8.37 10.96 2.22
N TRP A 211 -8.27 11.11 3.54
CA TRP A 211 -7.90 12.35 4.25
C TRP A 211 -8.78 13.59 3.96
N LYS A 212 -10.02 13.36 3.54
CA LYS A 212 -10.97 14.43 3.26
C LYS A 212 -12.06 14.57 4.33
#